data_b76cd05349dc0bef572a2a225616fde2
#
_entry.id   b76cd05349dc0bef572a2a225616fde2
#
_cell.length_a   1.000
_cell.length_b   1.000
_cell.length_c   1.000
_cell.angle_alpha   90.00
_cell.angle_beta   90.00
_cell.angle_gamma   90.00
#
_symmetry.space_group_name_H-M   'P 1'
#
loop_
_entity.id
_entity.type
_entity.pdbx_description
1 polymer ?
#
loop_
_entity_poly.entity_id
_entity_poly.type
_entity_poly.pdbx_seq_one_letter_code
_entity_poly.pdbx_strand_id
1 'polypeptide(L)'
;MTRIPHPASRIPSNQNRWGFEDLGIGIGLRTVHYPHILENEPDVDFFEVLSENYMDTGGRPVWVLDQVSDRYPIVLHGVSMNIGSADPLDHGHLAKLKAVADRTRARWVSDHLCWTGVAGRNTHDLLPMPLTEEALRHVAERVRIVSDVLGRPLMLENASTYAEFTSSSMPEWEFFGRLMEAADCGMLLDVNNVYVSSFNHGFDPEAYVDAIDPTRVTQYHLAGHTNKGTHIVDTHNDHVIDRVWELYQRSVQRTGNVSTLLEWDADIPAFDVVHGEALKARRYRDPRRGNAASEPGPSGARGRLRKENVARVS
;
A
#
# COMPACT_ATOMS: atom_id res chain seq x y z
N MET A 1 11.85 -4.93 49.13
CA MET A 1 11.26 -5.39 47.83
C MET A 1 11.24 -4.19 46.90
N THR A 2 12.26 -4.07 46.08
CA THR A 2 12.47 -2.96 45.13
C THR A 2 11.68 -3.34 43.85
N ARG A 3 10.68 -2.53 43.52
CA ARG A 3 9.95 -2.66 42.26
C ARG A 3 10.90 -2.34 41.11
N ILE A 4 11.14 -3.31 40.24
CA ILE A 4 11.80 -3.11 38.95
C ILE A 4 10.78 -2.35 38.07
N PRO A 5 11.14 -1.16 37.55
CA PRO A 5 10.25 -0.46 36.61
C PRO A 5 10.21 -1.27 35.30
N HIS A 6 9.01 -1.64 34.85
CA HIS A 6 8.78 -2.09 33.49
C HIS A 6 9.30 -1.03 32.50
N PRO A 7 10.11 -1.38 31.51
CA PRO A 7 10.45 -0.43 30.47
C PRO A 7 9.15 -0.09 29.72
N ALA A 8 8.73 1.17 29.86
CA ALA A 8 7.71 1.71 28.99
C ALA A 8 8.18 1.49 27.55
N SER A 9 7.43 0.68 26.81
CA SER A 9 7.66 0.45 25.39
C SER A 9 7.66 1.83 24.68
N ARG A 10 8.85 2.34 24.36
CA ARG A 10 8.96 3.45 23.43
C ARG A 10 8.45 2.90 22.10
N ILE A 11 7.30 3.39 21.63
CA ILE A 11 6.90 3.22 20.23
C ILE A 11 8.06 3.79 19.43
N PRO A 12 8.69 3.00 18.53
CA PRO A 12 9.80 3.49 17.75
C PRO A 12 9.37 4.75 17.00
N SER A 13 10.25 5.76 16.96
CA SER A 13 10.07 6.88 16.04
C SER A 13 10.12 6.30 14.64
N ASN A 14 9.02 6.47 13.88
CA ASN A 14 8.78 5.91 12.59
C ASN A 14 9.87 6.33 11.59
N GLN A 15 10.89 5.54 11.42
CA GLN A 15 11.83 5.65 10.31
C GLN A 15 12.01 4.24 9.75
N ASN A 16 11.32 3.97 8.63
CA ASN A 16 11.72 2.84 7.83
C ASN A 16 13.16 3.03 7.35
N ARG A 17 13.81 1.95 6.95
CA ARG A 17 15.21 1.90 6.57
C ARG A 17 15.64 2.95 5.53
N TRP A 18 14.73 3.40 4.68
CA TRP A 18 15.02 4.35 3.59
C TRP A 18 14.62 5.80 3.92
N GLY A 19 14.06 6.05 5.10
CA GLY A 19 13.62 7.38 5.53
C GLY A 19 12.37 7.87 4.81
N PHE A 20 11.55 6.98 4.25
CA PHE A 20 10.26 7.36 3.70
C PHE A 20 9.34 7.89 4.79
N GLU A 21 8.71 9.01 4.49
CA GLU A 21 7.75 9.63 5.40
C GLU A 21 6.45 8.82 5.47
N ASP A 22 5.81 8.84 6.64
CA ASP A 22 4.42 8.44 6.79
C ASP A 22 3.53 9.48 6.10
N LEU A 23 2.96 9.13 4.97
CA LEU A 23 2.08 10.00 4.19
C LEU A 23 0.68 10.14 4.82
N GLY A 24 0.28 9.27 5.75
CA GLY A 24 -1.06 9.27 6.34
C GLY A 24 -1.96 8.16 5.80
N ILE A 25 -3.22 8.52 5.50
CA ILE A 25 -4.24 7.59 5.01
C ILE A 25 -4.58 7.92 3.56
N GLY A 26 -4.38 6.94 2.69
CA GLY A 26 -4.63 7.04 1.25
C GLY A 26 -5.73 6.13 0.74
N ILE A 27 -6.08 6.34 -0.51
CA ILE A 27 -6.98 5.48 -1.30
C ILE A 27 -6.45 5.33 -2.73
N GLY A 28 -6.92 4.30 -3.43
CA GLY A 28 -6.60 4.10 -4.84
C GLY A 28 -7.19 5.19 -5.75
N LEU A 29 -6.40 5.70 -6.71
CA LEU A 29 -6.87 6.64 -7.73
C LEU A 29 -7.69 5.90 -8.79
N ARG A 30 -9.00 5.80 -8.58
CA ARG A 30 -9.91 5.07 -9.46
C ARG A 30 -10.65 6.01 -10.41
N THR A 31 -10.83 5.60 -11.67
CA THR A 31 -11.41 6.45 -12.74
C THR A 31 -12.82 6.93 -12.42
N VAL A 32 -13.61 6.14 -11.70
CA VAL A 32 -14.97 6.50 -11.29
C VAL A 32 -15.01 7.70 -10.34
N HIS A 33 -13.91 7.96 -9.63
CA HIS A 33 -13.80 9.06 -8.67
C HIS A 33 -13.18 10.35 -9.25
N TYR A 34 -12.68 10.32 -10.49
CA TYR A 34 -12.02 11.50 -11.10
C TYR A 34 -12.84 12.79 -11.04
N PRO A 35 -14.16 12.78 -11.39
CA PRO A 35 -14.95 14.00 -11.29
C PRO A 35 -14.97 14.57 -9.87
N HIS A 36 -15.23 13.68 -8.88
CA HIS A 36 -15.29 14.08 -7.48
C HIS A 36 -13.96 14.68 -7.00
N ILE A 37 -12.83 14.01 -7.30
CA ILE A 37 -11.49 14.44 -6.88
C ILE A 37 -11.14 15.80 -7.47
N LEU A 38 -11.41 15.99 -8.76
CA LEU A 38 -11.08 17.25 -9.46
C LEU A 38 -11.95 18.44 -9.04
N GLU A 39 -13.23 18.17 -8.72
CA GLU A 39 -14.19 19.22 -8.36
C GLU A 39 -14.13 19.61 -6.89
N ASN A 40 -13.88 18.64 -6.00
CA ASN A 40 -13.99 18.86 -4.55
C ASN A 40 -12.64 18.93 -3.83
N GLU A 41 -11.55 18.53 -4.46
CA GLU A 41 -10.21 18.50 -3.85
C GLU A 41 -10.23 17.88 -2.43
N PRO A 42 -10.66 16.61 -2.29
CA PRO A 42 -10.95 16.01 -0.99
C PRO A 42 -9.69 15.92 -0.10
N ASP A 43 -9.90 15.93 1.23
CA ASP A 43 -8.85 15.81 2.25
C ASP A 43 -8.35 14.34 2.36
N VAL A 44 -7.66 13.88 1.32
CA VAL A 44 -6.96 12.60 1.26
C VAL A 44 -5.47 12.86 1.41
N ASP A 45 -4.78 12.07 2.23
CA ASP A 45 -3.37 12.32 2.51
C ASP A 45 -2.46 11.93 1.33
N PHE A 46 -2.80 10.89 0.57
CA PHE A 46 -2.10 10.48 -0.67
C PHE A 46 -2.98 9.59 -1.55
N PHE A 47 -2.62 9.46 -2.82
CA PHE A 47 -3.24 8.51 -3.74
C PHE A 47 -2.25 7.44 -4.20
N GLU A 48 -2.75 6.21 -4.29
CA GLU A 48 -2.06 5.13 -5.00
C GLU A 48 -2.57 4.98 -6.41
N VAL A 49 -1.64 4.78 -7.33
CA VAL A 49 -1.89 4.70 -8.76
C VAL A 49 -1.46 3.33 -9.26
N LEU A 50 -2.37 2.60 -9.89
CA LEU A 50 -2.04 1.38 -10.62
C LEU A 50 -1.22 1.77 -11.86
N SER A 51 0.07 1.45 -11.81
CA SER A 51 1.07 1.96 -12.76
C SER A 51 0.78 1.59 -14.20
N GLU A 52 0.28 0.39 -14.46
CA GLU A 52 -0.03 -0.13 -15.79
C GLU A 52 -1.11 0.69 -16.51
N ASN A 53 -2.02 1.30 -15.76
CA ASN A 53 -3.07 2.15 -16.34
C ASN A 53 -2.51 3.41 -17.02
N TYR A 54 -1.24 3.74 -16.78
CA TYR A 54 -0.62 4.99 -17.27
C TYR A 54 0.64 4.79 -18.10
N MET A 55 1.07 3.54 -18.33
CA MET A 55 2.30 3.25 -19.08
C MET A 55 2.16 3.53 -20.58
N ASP A 56 1.11 3.05 -21.22
CA ASP A 56 0.85 3.21 -22.66
C ASP A 56 -0.39 4.06 -22.94
N THR A 57 -0.73 4.93 -22.01
CA THR A 57 -1.96 5.73 -22.02
C THR A 57 -1.64 7.20 -22.24
N GLY A 58 -2.57 7.91 -22.88
CA GLY A 58 -2.52 9.36 -23.11
C GLY A 58 -3.88 10.01 -22.83
N GLY A 59 -4.00 11.28 -23.22
CA GLY A 59 -5.27 12.01 -23.13
C GLY A 59 -5.76 12.24 -21.69
N ARG A 60 -7.08 12.06 -21.49
CA ARG A 60 -7.72 12.42 -20.21
C ARG A 60 -7.15 11.70 -18.98
N PRO A 61 -6.89 10.39 -18.97
CA PRO A 61 -6.35 9.71 -17.79
C PRO A 61 -5.01 10.31 -17.34
N VAL A 62 -4.10 10.54 -18.27
CA VAL A 62 -2.79 11.13 -17.97
C VAL A 62 -2.92 12.57 -17.51
N TRP A 63 -3.81 13.35 -18.13
CA TRP A 63 -4.10 14.71 -17.69
C TRP A 63 -4.64 14.75 -16.25
N VAL A 64 -5.54 13.82 -15.87
CA VAL A 64 -6.03 13.71 -14.49
C VAL A 64 -4.90 13.34 -13.55
N LEU A 65 -4.06 12.36 -13.92
CA LEU A 65 -2.90 11.99 -13.12
C LEU A 65 -1.99 13.18 -12.83
N ASP A 66 -1.73 14.02 -13.84
CA ASP A 66 -0.93 15.25 -13.67
C ASP A 66 -1.59 16.21 -12.67
N GLN A 67 -2.91 16.46 -12.81
CA GLN A 67 -3.63 17.35 -11.90
C GLN A 67 -3.62 16.83 -10.45
N VAL A 68 -3.74 15.51 -10.26
CA VAL A 68 -3.72 14.90 -8.94
C VAL A 68 -2.31 14.90 -8.36
N SER A 69 -1.27 14.57 -9.16
CA SER A 69 0.12 14.54 -8.71
C SER A 69 0.71 15.92 -8.38
N ASP A 70 0.10 17.00 -8.89
CA ASP A 70 0.48 18.37 -8.52
C ASP A 70 -0.05 18.79 -7.15
N ARG A 71 -1.07 18.10 -6.63
CA ARG A 71 -1.76 18.45 -5.38
C ARG A 71 -1.53 17.45 -4.24
N TYR A 72 -1.36 16.17 -4.56
CA TYR A 72 -1.27 15.08 -3.61
C TYR A 72 0.01 14.27 -3.80
N PRO A 73 0.59 13.73 -2.73
CA PRO A 73 1.61 12.71 -2.83
C PRO A 73 1.07 11.49 -3.60
N ILE A 74 1.91 10.94 -4.47
CA ILE A 74 1.58 9.74 -5.26
C ILE A 74 2.52 8.61 -4.85
N VAL A 75 1.96 7.41 -4.76
CA VAL A 75 2.69 6.15 -4.75
C VAL A 75 2.27 5.31 -5.94
N LEU A 76 3.16 4.50 -6.47
CA LEU A 76 2.84 3.58 -7.56
C LEU A 76 2.79 2.16 -7.06
N HIS A 77 1.76 1.46 -7.50
CA HIS A 77 1.60 0.03 -7.30
C HIS A 77 1.41 -0.67 -8.63
N GLY A 78 2.08 -1.80 -8.82
CA GLY A 78 2.05 -2.58 -10.06
C GLY A 78 1.54 -4.00 -9.84
N VAL A 79 1.05 -4.59 -10.91
CA VAL A 79 0.53 -5.97 -10.92
C VAL A 79 1.21 -6.84 -11.99
N SER A 80 2.15 -6.28 -12.75
CA SER A 80 2.68 -6.95 -13.96
C SER A 80 4.20 -7.04 -14.02
N MET A 81 4.91 -6.71 -12.95
CA MET A 81 6.38 -6.84 -12.94
C MET A 81 6.84 -8.28 -13.08
N ASN A 82 6.00 -9.23 -12.66
CA ASN A 82 6.26 -10.66 -12.84
C ASN A 82 7.59 -11.09 -12.21
N ILE A 83 7.87 -10.58 -11.00
CA ILE A 83 9.17 -10.71 -10.34
C ILE A 83 9.56 -12.16 -10.05
N GLY A 84 8.56 -13.02 -9.79
CA GLY A 84 8.76 -14.44 -9.49
C GLY A 84 8.88 -15.35 -10.71
N SER A 85 8.72 -14.83 -11.93
CA SER A 85 8.75 -15.64 -13.15
C SER A 85 10.15 -16.14 -13.51
N ALA A 86 10.20 -17.28 -14.19
CA ALA A 86 11.42 -17.80 -14.84
C ALA A 86 11.77 -17.07 -16.15
N ASP A 87 10.82 -16.30 -16.74
CA ASP A 87 11.08 -15.49 -17.92
C ASP A 87 12.05 -14.34 -17.60
N PRO A 88 12.82 -13.83 -18.57
CA PRO A 88 13.60 -12.62 -18.40
C PRO A 88 12.74 -11.43 -17.92
N LEU A 89 13.35 -10.49 -17.18
CA LEU A 89 12.71 -9.22 -16.87
C LEU A 89 12.36 -8.44 -18.15
N ASP A 90 11.16 -7.89 -18.21
CA ASP A 90 10.75 -6.99 -19.29
C ASP A 90 11.31 -5.59 -19.07
N HIS A 91 12.46 -5.28 -19.65
CA HIS A 91 13.08 -3.96 -19.57
C HIS A 91 12.25 -2.87 -20.24
N GLY A 92 11.37 -3.22 -21.20
CA GLY A 92 10.41 -2.27 -21.79
C GLY A 92 9.36 -1.84 -20.78
N HIS A 93 8.80 -2.81 -20.03
CA HIS A 93 7.90 -2.54 -18.90
C HIS A 93 8.58 -1.69 -17.82
N LEU A 94 9.79 -2.05 -17.40
CA LEU A 94 10.53 -1.30 -16.39
C LEU A 94 10.83 0.16 -16.81
N ALA A 95 11.14 0.39 -18.09
CA ALA A 95 11.35 1.74 -18.62
C ALA A 95 10.07 2.58 -18.56
N LYS A 96 8.90 1.99 -18.89
CA LYS A 96 7.59 2.66 -18.78
C LYS A 96 7.22 2.94 -17.32
N LEU A 97 7.42 1.99 -16.42
CA LEU A 97 7.20 2.15 -14.99
C LEU A 97 8.03 3.30 -14.43
N LYS A 98 9.33 3.33 -14.78
CA LYS A 98 10.22 4.42 -14.41
C LYS A 98 9.71 5.77 -14.91
N ALA A 99 9.26 5.84 -16.16
CA ALA A 99 8.74 7.09 -16.74
C ALA A 99 7.50 7.60 -15.99
N VAL A 100 6.57 6.71 -15.61
CA VAL A 100 5.41 7.07 -14.78
C VAL A 100 5.85 7.52 -13.39
N ALA A 101 6.80 6.80 -12.77
CA ALA A 101 7.33 7.14 -11.44
C ALA A 101 8.02 8.52 -11.41
N ASP A 102 8.79 8.83 -12.45
CA ASP A 102 9.47 10.12 -12.55
C ASP A 102 8.47 11.26 -12.86
N ARG A 103 7.47 11.02 -13.73
CA ARG A 103 6.40 11.98 -14.05
C ARG A 103 5.60 12.38 -12.81
N THR A 104 5.20 11.42 -12.01
CA THR A 104 4.37 11.64 -10.82
C THR A 104 5.18 12.03 -9.59
N ARG A 105 6.50 12.00 -9.67
CA ARG A 105 7.38 12.15 -8.50
C ARG A 105 7.02 11.16 -7.39
N ALA A 106 6.68 9.92 -7.80
CA ALA A 106 6.21 8.89 -6.90
C ALA A 106 7.15 8.70 -5.70
N ARG A 107 6.58 8.61 -4.51
CA ARG A 107 7.33 8.44 -3.25
C ARG A 107 8.04 7.10 -3.20
N TRP A 108 7.38 6.05 -3.64
CA TRP A 108 7.93 4.71 -3.85
C TRP A 108 7.17 3.99 -4.96
N VAL A 109 7.69 2.84 -5.33
CA VAL A 109 7.09 1.91 -6.29
C VAL A 109 6.98 0.56 -5.61
N SER A 110 5.82 -0.07 -5.71
CA SER A 110 5.56 -1.43 -5.24
C SER A 110 5.03 -2.34 -6.35
N ASP A 111 5.19 -3.62 -6.17
CA ASP A 111 4.58 -4.68 -6.98
C ASP A 111 4.51 -5.97 -6.15
N HIS A 112 3.81 -6.99 -6.63
CA HIS A 112 3.56 -8.22 -5.89
C HIS A 112 4.73 -9.22 -5.93
N LEU A 113 4.91 -9.96 -4.85
CA LEU A 113 5.79 -11.14 -4.81
C LEU A 113 5.06 -12.34 -5.43
N CYS A 114 4.97 -12.38 -6.74
CA CYS A 114 4.24 -13.39 -7.48
C CYS A 114 4.84 -13.59 -8.89
N TRP A 115 4.29 -14.51 -9.64
CA TRP A 115 4.45 -14.54 -11.07
C TRP A 115 3.08 -14.40 -11.76
N THR A 116 3.04 -13.68 -12.88
CA THR A 116 1.83 -13.37 -13.64
C THR A 116 1.87 -13.97 -15.03
N GLY A 117 3.00 -14.53 -15.44
CA GLY A 117 3.18 -15.12 -16.76
C GLY A 117 4.48 -15.87 -16.88
N VAL A 118 4.52 -16.79 -17.86
CA VAL A 118 5.67 -17.61 -18.21
C VAL A 118 5.61 -18.02 -19.68
N ALA A 119 6.77 -18.17 -20.32
CA ALA A 119 6.90 -18.52 -21.74
C ALA A 119 6.10 -17.56 -22.66
N GLY A 120 6.11 -16.27 -22.35
CA GLY A 120 5.43 -15.21 -23.08
C GLY A 120 3.88 -15.24 -22.98
N ARG A 121 3.33 -16.00 -22.05
CA ARG A 121 1.90 -16.08 -21.77
C ARG A 121 1.58 -15.43 -20.44
N ASN A 122 0.70 -14.42 -20.44
CA ASN A 122 0.18 -13.81 -19.23
C ASN A 122 -1.05 -14.59 -18.75
N THR A 123 -1.13 -14.88 -17.46
CA THR A 123 -2.25 -15.59 -16.82
C THR A 123 -3.37 -14.65 -16.42
N HIS A 124 -3.10 -13.35 -16.37
CA HIS A 124 -4.00 -12.32 -15.82
C HIS A 124 -4.38 -12.60 -14.36
N ASP A 125 -3.46 -13.18 -13.61
CA ASP A 125 -3.62 -13.51 -12.20
C ASP A 125 -2.27 -13.40 -11.47
N LEU A 126 -2.33 -13.23 -10.15
CA LEU A 126 -1.17 -13.20 -9.26
C LEU A 126 -0.95 -14.62 -8.71
N LEU A 127 0.00 -15.33 -9.27
CA LEU A 127 0.21 -16.74 -8.92
C LEU A 127 1.34 -16.89 -7.91
N PRO A 128 1.17 -17.81 -6.92
CA PRO A 128 2.20 -18.09 -5.93
C PRO A 128 3.43 -18.71 -6.57
N MET A 129 4.55 -18.62 -5.88
CA MET A 129 5.82 -19.23 -6.29
C MET A 129 6.30 -20.23 -5.23
N PRO A 130 7.18 -21.19 -5.60
CA PRO A 130 7.76 -22.09 -4.60
C PRO A 130 8.68 -21.29 -3.66
N LEU A 131 8.47 -21.41 -2.34
CA LEU A 131 9.24 -20.70 -1.33
C LEU A 131 10.49 -21.54 -0.97
N THR A 132 11.50 -21.49 -1.84
CA THR A 132 12.74 -22.24 -1.73
C THR A 132 13.98 -21.35 -1.76
N GLU A 133 15.13 -21.89 -1.37
CA GLU A 133 16.42 -21.18 -1.46
C GLU A 133 16.77 -20.76 -2.89
N GLU A 134 16.38 -21.56 -3.88
CA GLU A 134 16.60 -21.25 -5.29
C GLU A 134 15.74 -20.05 -5.73
N ALA A 135 14.46 -20.10 -5.42
CA ALA A 135 13.52 -19.01 -5.71
C ALA A 135 13.93 -17.72 -4.99
N LEU A 136 14.38 -17.81 -3.74
CA LEU A 136 14.85 -16.66 -2.99
C LEU A 136 16.03 -15.96 -3.69
N ARG A 137 17.04 -16.72 -4.11
CA ARG A 137 18.19 -16.16 -4.84
C ARG A 137 17.78 -15.55 -6.17
N HIS A 138 16.92 -16.25 -6.90
CA HIS A 138 16.40 -15.79 -8.19
C HIS A 138 15.65 -14.45 -8.04
N VAL A 139 14.70 -14.36 -7.12
CA VAL A 139 13.94 -13.13 -6.90
C VAL A 139 14.81 -12.01 -6.36
N ALA A 140 15.73 -12.31 -5.43
CA ALA A 140 16.63 -11.29 -4.88
C ALA A 140 17.52 -10.65 -5.96
N GLU A 141 18.00 -11.41 -6.92
CA GLU A 141 18.75 -10.86 -8.06
C GLU A 141 17.89 -9.94 -8.91
N ARG A 142 16.66 -10.37 -9.24
CA ARG A 142 15.69 -9.60 -10.05
C ARG A 142 15.28 -8.31 -9.36
N VAL A 143 15.01 -8.35 -8.06
CA VAL A 143 14.67 -7.16 -7.26
C VAL A 143 15.80 -6.13 -7.29
N ARG A 144 17.05 -6.55 -7.19
CA ARG A 144 18.21 -5.64 -7.31
C ARG A 144 18.26 -4.98 -8.69
N ILE A 145 18.10 -5.77 -9.77
CA ILE A 145 18.08 -5.24 -11.15
C ILE A 145 16.94 -4.21 -11.30
N VAL A 146 15.74 -4.51 -10.80
CA VAL A 146 14.61 -3.60 -10.87
C VAL A 146 14.90 -2.32 -10.08
N SER A 147 15.41 -2.44 -8.86
CA SER A 147 15.78 -1.28 -8.03
C SER A 147 16.82 -0.39 -8.69
N ASP A 148 17.83 -0.99 -9.33
CA ASP A 148 18.87 -0.29 -10.09
C ASP A 148 18.27 0.47 -11.30
N VAL A 149 17.39 -0.18 -12.08
CA VAL A 149 16.72 0.46 -13.22
C VAL A 149 15.83 1.61 -12.76
N LEU A 150 15.06 1.42 -11.69
CA LEU A 150 14.18 2.45 -11.15
C LEU A 150 14.95 3.57 -10.44
N GLY A 151 16.21 3.32 -10.00
CA GLY A 151 16.99 4.24 -9.19
C GLY A 151 16.44 4.45 -7.78
N ARG A 152 15.67 3.49 -7.27
CA ARG A 152 15.03 3.50 -5.96
C ARG A 152 14.74 2.09 -5.47
N PRO A 153 14.64 1.85 -4.14
CA PRO A 153 14.27 0.54 -3.63
C PRO A 153 12.87 0.15 -4.08
N LEU A 154 12.68 -1.13 -4.43
CA LEU A 154 11.38 -1.72 -4.72
C LEU A 154 10.72 -2.14 -3.42
N MET A 155 9.40 -1.93 -3.32
CA MET A 155 8.57 -2.50 -2.27
C MET A 155 7.84 -3.72 -2.83
N LEU A 156 7.84 -4.83 -2.10
CA LEU A 156 7.12 -6.04 -2.50
C LEU A 156 5.93 -6.26 -1.59
N GLU A 157 4.82 -6.63 -2.21
CA GLU A 157 3.59 -6.98 -1.53
C GLU A 157 3.42 -8.49 -1.40
N ASN A 158 2.88 -8.93 -0.27
CA ASN A 158 2.40 -10.28 -0.04
C ASN A 158 1.05 -10.48 -0.71
N ALA A 159 1.02 -11.16 -1.85
CA ALA A 159 -0.22 -11.53 -2.53
C ALA A 159 -0.99 -12.60 -1.76
N SER A 160 -2.32 -12.57 -1.83
CA SER A 160 -3.16 -13.65 -1.33
C SER A 160 -2.95 -14.93 -2.14
N THR A 161 -2.99 -16.09 -1.48
CA THR A 161 -2.73 -17.38 -2.14
C THR A 161 -3.82 -18.41 -1.90
N TYR A 162 -4.03 -19.27 -2.91
CA TYR A 162 -5.05 -20.33 -2.93
C TYR A 162 -4.45 -21.71 -3.13
N ALA A 163 -3.15 -21.77 -3.37
CA ALA A 163 -2.40 -23.01 -3.56
C ALA A 163 -0.97 -22.82 -3.05
N GLU A 164 -0.35 -23.91 -2.66
CA GLU A 164 1.03 -23.96 -2.20
C GLU A 164 1.81 -24.96 -3.03
N PHE A 165 3.10 -24.71 -3.19
CA PHE A 165 4.00 -25.68 -3.80
C PHE A 165 4.49 -26.67 -2.74
N THR A 166 4.37 -27.96 -3.02
CA THR A 166 4.90 -29.03 -2.14
C THR A 166 6.42 -28.97 -1.98
N SER A 167 7.11 -28.28 -2.88
CA SER A 167 8.54 -28.03 -2.82
C SER A 167 8.93 -26.86 -1.92
N SER A 168 7.97 -26.08 -1.42
CA SER A 168 8.26 -24.98 -0.49
C SER A 168 8.91 -25.54 0.77
N SER A 169 10.03 -24.93 1.19
CA SER A 169 10.85 -25.38 2.32
C SER A 169 10.82 -24.43 3.52
N MET A 170 10.15 -23.30 3.37
CA MET A 170 9.99 -22.30 4.42
C MET A 170 8.62 -21.60 4.30
N PRO A 171 8.08 -21.01 5.37
CA PRO A 171 6.86 -20.22 5.32
C PRO A 171 7.13 -18.87 4.65
N GLU A 172 6.05 -18.22 4.15
CA GLU A 172 6.14 -16.98 3.39
C GLU A 172 6.81 -15.85 4.18
N TRP A 173 6.49 -15.67 5.45
CA TRP A 173 7.09 -14.62 6.28
C TRP A 173 8.60 -14.79 6.48
N GLU A 174 9.12 -16.03 6.53
CA GLU A 174 10.56 -16.29 6.55
C GLU A 174 11.18 -15.96 5.20
N PHE A 175 10.52 -16.38 4.11
CA PHE A 175 10.97 -16.05 2.76
C PHE A 175 11.05 -14.53 2.54
N PHE A 176 10.00 -13.79 2.92
CA PHE A 176 10.00 -12.32 2.86
C PHE A 176 11.12 -11.69 3.69
N GLY A 177 11.28 -12.11 4.94
CA GLY A 177 12.34 -11.59 5.81
C GLY A 177 13.72 -11.74 5.17
N ARG A 178 14.02 -12.93 4.69
CA ARG A 178 15.31 -13.25 4.01
C ARG A 178 15.46 -12.56 2.66
N LEU A 179 14.37 -12.43 1.90
CA LEU A 179 14.39 -11.71 0.63
C LEU A 179 14.69 -10.22 0.84
N MET A 180 14.02 -9.58 1.79
CA MET A 180 14.25 -8.18 2.12
C MET A 180 15.69 -7.90 2.56
N GLU A 181 16.29 -8.81 3.31
CA GLU A 181 17.72 -8.71 3.66
C GLU A 181 18.64 -8.89 2.45
N ALA A 182 18.37 -9.94 1.65
CA ALA A 182 19.20 -10.28 0.51
C ALA A 182 19.16 -9.23 -0.61
N ALA A 183 18.00 -8.65 -0.89
CA ALA A 183 17.79 -7.71 -1.99
C ALA A 183 17.81 -6.24 -1.58
N ASP A 184 17.85 -5.94 -0.27
CA ASP A 184 17.69 -4.60 0.31
C ASP A 184 16.42 -3.89 -0.18
N CYS A 185 15.30 -4.63 -0.22
CA CYS A 185 13.99 -4.12 -0.60
C CYS A 185 13.07 -3.94 0.62
N GLY A 186 11.98 -3.20 0.42
CA GLY A 186 10.95 -3.00 1.43
C GLY A 186 9.73 -3.87 1.22
N MET A 187 8.76 -3.69 2.12
CA MET A 187 7.49 -4.39 2.09
C MET A 187 6.32 -3.41 2.07
N LEU A 188 5.42 -3.63 1.16
CA LEU A 188 4.02 -3.28 1.28
C LEU A 188 3.35 -4.46 1.96
N LEU A 189 2.88 -4.27 3.19
CA LEU A 189 2.21 -5.34 3.94
C LEU A 189 0.69 -5.20 3.76
N ASP A 190 0.12 -6.06 2.92
CA ASP A 190 -1.33 -6.19 2.86
C ASP A 190 -1.82 -7.10 3.99
N VAL A 191 -2.54 -6.49 4.92
CA VAL A 191 -3.06 -7.15 6.13
C VAL A 191 -4.26 -8.04 5.81
N ASN A 192 -5.06 -7.67 4.77
CA ASN A 192 -6.15 -8.50 4.29
C ASN A 192 -5.61 -9.79 3.65
N ASN A 193 -4.55 -9.69 2.84
CA ASN A 193 -3.91 -10.84 2.18
C ASN A 193 -3.29 -11.81 3.19
N VAL A 194 -2.71 -11.29 4.30
CA VAL A 194 -2.30 -12.14 5.42
C VAL A 194 -3.49 -12.90 5.99
N TYR A 195 -4.62 -12.22 6.23
CA TYR A 195 -5.81 -12.88 6.75
C TYR A 195 -6.40 -13.90 5.78
N VAL A 196 -6.56 -13.54 4.50
CA VAL A 196 -7.06 -14.42 3.43
C VAL A 196 -6.20 -15.69 3.33
N SER A 197 -4.89 -15.53 3.23
CA SER A 197 -3.95 -16.65 3.13
C SER A 197 -3.95 -17.51 4.40
N SER A 198 -4.04 -16.88 5.59
CA SER A 198 -4.10 -17.62 6.86
C SER A 198 -5.32 -18.52 6.96
N PHE A 199 -6.48 -18.03 6.50
CA PHE A 199 -7.70 -18.82 6.45
C PHE A 199 -7.59 -19.98 5.45
N ASN A 200 -7.06 -19.71 4.25
CA ASN A 200 -6.98 -20.68 3.16
C ASN A 200 -5.96 -21.79 3.43
N HIS A 201 -4.87 -21.50 4.13
CA HIS A 201 -3.78 -22.45 4.39
C HIS A 201 -3.70 -22.91 5.86
N GLY A 202 -4.47 -22.32 6.77
CA GLY A 202 -4.57 -22.76 8.16
C GLY A 202 -3.39 -22.39 9.05
N PHE A 203 -2.72 -21.27 8.80
CA PHE A 203 -1.67 -20.75 9.68
C PHE A 203 -2.19 -19.60 10.57
N ASP A 204 -1.40 -19.23 11.60
CA ASP A 204 -1.71 -18.11 12.49
C ASP A 204 -1.30 -16.77 11.84
N PRO A 205 -2.25 -15.87 11.51
CA PRO A 205 -1.94 -14.58 10.90
C PRO A 205 -1.14 -13.67 11.83
N GLU A 206 -1.25 -13.84 13.15
CA GLU A 206 -0.47 -13.06 14.11
C GLU A 206 1.01 -13.45 14.06
N ALA A 207 1.31 -14.75 13.90
CA ALA A 207 2.67 -15.22 13.73
C ALA A 207 3.33 -14.63 12.47
N TYR A 208 2.55 -14.49 11.38
CA TYR A 208 3.02 -13.81 10.16
C TYR A 208 3.43 -12.36 10.46
N VAL A 209 2.50 -11.57 11.00
CA VAL A 209 2.74 -10.16 11.34
C VAL A 209 3.93 -10.00 12.30
N ASP A 210 4.05 -10.88 13.28
CA ASP A 210 5.12 -10.82 14.28
C ASP A 210 6.51 -11.15 13.71
N ALA A 211 6.58 -11.92 12.65
CA ALA A 211 7.84 -12.30 12.01
C ALA A 211 8.40 -11.21 11.09
N ILE A 212 7.58 -10.27 10.61
CA ILE A 212 8.03 -9.22 9.70
C ILE A 212 8.91 -8.19 10.42
N ASP A 213 10.04 -7.83 9.79
CA ASP A 213 10.88 -6.72 10.26
C ASP A 213 10.15 -5.38 10.12
N PRO A 214 9.79 -4.74 11.23
CA PRO A 214 9.01 -3.50 11.20
C PRO A 214 9.73 -2.33 10.52
N THR A 215 11.05 -2.36 10.42
CA THR A 215 11.84 -1.28 9.80
C THR A 215 11.78 -1.32 8.27
N ARG A 216 11.29 -2.42 7.70
CA ARG A 216 11.18 -2.63 6.25
C ARG A 216 9.78 -2.42 5.71
N VAL A 217 8.77 -2.27 6.57
CA VAL A 217 7.40 -1.97 6.15
C VAL A 217 7.30 -0.49 5.78
N THR A 218 6.92 -0.21 4.54
CA THR A 218 6.78 1.15 4.00
C THR A 218 5.33 1.57 3.88
N GLN A 219 4.45 0.63 3.61
CA GLN A 219 3.03 0.86 3.40
C GLN A 219 2.21 -0.32 3.88
N TYR A 220 0.97 -0.04 4.30
CA TYR A 220 -0.07 -1.04 4.52
C TYR A 220 -1.15 -0.95 3.46
N HIS A 221 -1.63 -2.11 3.00
CA HIS A 221 -2.93 -2.23 2.38
C HIS A 221 -3.95 -2.82 3.35
N LEU A 222 -5.18 -2.32 3.25
CA LEU A 222 -6.37 -2.79 3.93
C LEU A 222 -7.47 -2.95 2.89
N ALA A 223 -8.16 -4.06 2.90
CA ALA A 223 -9.24 -4.35 1.96
C ALA A 223 -10.33 -5.22 2.59
N GLY A 224 -11.47 -5.29 1.93
CA GLY A 224 -12.47 -6.32 2.18
C GLY A 224 -12.27 -7.52 1.28
N HIS A 225 -12.95 -8.62 1.58
CA HIS A 225 -12.85 -9.88 0.84
C HIS A 225 -14.19 -10.62 0.81
N THR A 226 -14.28 -11.65 -0.04
CA THR A 226 -15.47 -12.51 -0.10
C THR A 226 -15.21 -13.85 0.55
N ASN A 227 -15.91 -14.14 1.66
CA ASN A 227 -15.85 -15.45 2.33
C ASN A 227 -16.86 -16.42 1.71
N LYS A 228 -16.37 -17.53 1.14
CA LYS A 228 -17.17 -18.61 0.54
C LYS A 228 -17.44 -19.76 1.52
N GLY A 229 -17.04 -19.63 2.78
CA GLY A 229 -17.18 -20.67 3.82
C GLY A 229 -16.06 -21.71 3.81
N THR A 230 -15.70 -22.27 2.68
CA THR A 230 -14.59 -23.23 2.52
C THR A 230 -13.25 -22.56 2.24
N HIS A 231 -13.28 -21.38 1.68
CA HIS A 231 -12.12 -20.54 1.35
C HIS A 231 -12.55 -19.08 1.29
N ILE A 232 -11.59 -18.19 1.38
CA ILE A 232 -11.77 -16.75 1.19
C ILE A 232 -11.17 -16.36 -0.16
N VAL A 233 -11.89 -15.52 -0.91
CA VAL A 233 -11.42 -14.91 -2.16
C VAL A 233 -11.11 -13.45 -1.91
N ASP A 234 -9.92 -13.04 -2.27
CA ASP A 234 -9.41 -11.69 -2.18
C ASP A 234 -10.00 -10.83 -3.30
N THR A 235 -11.14 -10.22 -3.01
CA THR A 235 -11.93 -9.50 -4.02
C THR A 235 -11.81 -7.99 -3.93
N HIS A 236 -11.33 -7.45 -2.84
CA HIS A 236 -11.22 -6.02 -2.57
C HIS A 236 -12.50 -5.25 -2.96
N ASN A 237 -13.68 -5.79 -2.60
CA ASN A 237 -14.97 -5.25 -3.03
C ASN A 237 -15.94 -4.97 -1.88
N ASP A 238 -15.47 -4.95 -0.64
CA ASP A 238 -16.30 -4.74 0.56
C ASP A 238 -15.52 -4.01 1.65
N HIS A 239 -16.21 -3.69 2.72
CA HIS A 239 -15.64 -3.11 3.93
C HIS A 239 -14.61 -4.03 4.60
N VAL A 240 -13.65 -3.43 5.26
CA VAL A 240 -12.65 -4.16 6.07
C VAL A 240 -13.34 -4.78 7.29
N ILE A 241 -13.15 -6.07 7.52
CA ILE A 241 -13.73 -6.80 8.65
C ILE A 241 -12.96 -6.53 9.96
N ASP A 242 -13.61 -6.74 11.11
CA ASP A 242 -13.01 -6.47 12.43
C ASP A 242 -11.71 -7.24 12.63
N ARG A 243 -11.61 -8.49 12.16
CA ARG A 243 -10.39 -9.29 12.31
C ARG A 243 -9.19 -8.72 11.54
N VAL A 244 -9.42 -8.14 10.38
CA VAL A 244 -8.36 -7.44 9.62
C VAL A 244 -7.95 -6.15 10.33
N TRP A 245 -8.90 -5.42 10.92
CA TRP A 245 -8.60 -4.26 11.77
C TRP A 245 -7.76 -4.62 13.01
N GLU A 246 -8.03 -5.76 13.67
CA GLU A 246 -7.24 -6.26 14.80
C GLU A 246 -5.79 -6.56 14.38
N LEU A 247 -5.60 -7.24 13.24
CA LEU A 247 -4.27 -7.52 12.69
C LEU A 247 -3.54 -6.24 12.30
N TYR A 248 -4.24 -5.28 11.71
CA TYR A 248 -3.68 -3.96 11.42
C TYR A 248 -3.23 -3.24 12.68
N GLN A 249 -4.04 -3.25 13.75
CA GLN A 249 -3.65 -2.67 15.04
C GLN A 249 -2.37 -3.31 15.58
N ARG A 250 -2.27 -4.64 15.50
CA ARG A 250 -1.05 -5.35 15.91
C ARG A 250 0.16 -4.94 15.08
N SER A 251 -0.02 -4.81 13.76
CA SER A 251 1.03 -4.37 12.85
C SER A 251 1.51 -2.96 13.21
N VAL A 252 0.60 -2.02 13.41
CA VAL A 252 0.92 -0.62 13.80
C VAL A 252 1.63 -0.55 15.16
N GLN A 253 1.27 -1.41 16.12
CA GLN A 253 1.97 -1.47 17.41
C GLN A 253 3.46 -1.85 17.27
N ARG A 254 3.80 -2.58 16.23
CA ARG A 254 5.18 -3.03 15.93
C ARG A 254 5.96 -2.01 15.11
N THR A 255 5.33 -1.48 14.05
CA THR A 255 5.99 -0.57 13.09
C THR A 255 5.92 0.90 13.51
N GLY A 256 5.00 1.28 14.37
CA GLY A 256 4.55 2.66 14.49
C GLY A 256 3.63 3.05 13.32
N ASN A 257 3.41 4.35 13.13
CA ASN A 257 2.60 4.81 12.01
C ASN A 257 3.37 4.68 10.69
N VAL A 258 2.76 3.98 9.75
CA VAL A 258 3.23 3.78 8.38
C VAL A 258 2.09 4.17 7.45
N SER A 259 2.39 4.68 6.26
CA SER A 259 1.39 5.03 5.24
C SER A 259 0.41 3.88 5.03
N THR A 260 -0.87 4.17 5.11
CA THR A 260 -1.92 3.15 5.06
C THR A 260 -2.91 3.46 3.95
N LEU A 261 -3.16 2.50 3.09
CA LEU A 261 -4.10 2.62 1.97
C LEU A 261 -5.29 1.69 2.19
N LEU A 262 -6.48 2.19 1.93
CA LEU A 262 -7.63 1.34 1.69
C LEU A 262 -7.71 1.04 0.19
N GLU A 263 -7.63 -0.24 -0.13
CA GLU A 263 -7.79 -0.72 -1.49
C GLU A 263 -9.23 -1.19 -1.73
N TRP A 264 -9.81 -0.72 -2.86
CA TRP A 264 -11.15 -1.12 -3.29
C TRP A 264 -11.14 -1.24 -4.81
N ASP A 265 -11.21 -2.48 -5.34
CA ASP A 265 -10.91 -2.79 -6.74
C ASP A 265 -12.12 -3.19 -7.57
N ALA A 266 -13.11 -3.79 -6.95
CA ALA A 266 -14.31 -4.23 -7.63
C ALA A 266 -15.56 -3.64 -6.95
N ASP A 267 -16.65 -3.48 -7.70
CA ASP A 267 -17.90 -2.89 -7.20
C ASP A 267 -17.67 -1.55 -6.46
N ILE A 268 -16.76 -0.72 -6.99
CA ILE A 268 -16.25 0.49 -6.33
C ILE A 268 -17.40 1.45 -6.02
N PRO A 269 -17.69 1.75 -4.75
CA PRO A 269 -18.80 2.62 -4.35
C PRO A 269 -18.47 4.11 -4.55
N ALA A 270 -19.37 4.98 -4.16
CA ALA A 270 -19.14 6.41 -4.16
C ALA A 270 -17.91 6.80 -3.32
N PHE A 271 -17.24 7.89 -3.71
CA PHE A 271 -16.01 8.37 -3.08
C PHE A 271 -16.10 8.44 -1.55
N ASP A 272 -17.16 9.03 -1.02
CA ASP A 272 -17.35 9.22 0.43
C ASP A 272 -17.41 7.90 1.21
N VAL A 273 -17.87 6.81 0.57
CA VAL A 273 -17.90 5.47 1.18
C VAL A 273 -16.47 4.93 1.31
N VAL A 274 -15.70 4.97 0.22
CA VAL A 274 -14.29 4.52 0.21
C VAL A 274 -13.46 5.35 1.18
N HIS A 275 -13.58 6.68 1.10
CA HIS A 275 -12.83 7.60 1.96
C HIS A 275 -13.21 7.43 3.43
N GLY A 276 -14.52 7.30 3.72
CA GLY A 276 -15.02 7.06 5.08
C GLY A 276 -14.50 5.73 5.67
N GLU A 277 -14.39 4.68 4.87
CA GLU A 277 -13.79 3.41 5.28
C GLU A 277 -12.30 3.57 5.58
N ALA A 278 -11.55 4.20 4.67
CA ALA A 278 -10.13 4.48 4.85
C ALA A 278 -9.83 5.23 6.15
N LEU A 279 -10.64 6.26 6.45
CA LEU A 279 -10.47 7.07 7.66
C LEU A 279 -10.64 6.30 8.96
N LYS A 280 -11.26 5.11 8.96
CA LYS A 280 -11.33 4.24 10.15
C LYS A 280 -9.93 3.83 10.63
N ALA A 281 -8.95 3.73 9.74
CA ALA A 281 -7.56 3.41 10.09
C ALA A 281 -6.98 4.41 11.11
N ARG A 282 -7.44 5.65 11.15
CA ARG A 282 -6.99 6.67 12.13
C ARG A 282 -7.20 6.23 13.59
N ARG A 283 -8.19 5.36 13.86
CA ARG A 283 -8.49 4.87 15.22
C ARG A 283 -7.41 3.93 15.76
N TYR A 284 -6.67 3.28 14.88
CA TYR A 284 -5.65 2.28 15.21
C TYR A 284 -4.23 2.83 15.14
N ARG A 285 -4.07 4.01 14.55
CA ARG A 285 -2.83 4.76 14.54
C ARG A 285 -2.63 5.47 15.89
N ASP A 286 -1.49 6.07 16.16
CA ASP A 286 -1.12 6.63 17.47
C ASP A 286 -2.30 7.32 18.19
N PRO A 287 -2.80 6.76 19.31
CA PRO A 287 -3.95 7.32 20.05
C PRO A 287 -3.74 8.77 20.48
N ARG A 288 -2.48 9.21 20.61
CA ARG A 288 -2.14 10.59 21.00
C ARG A 288 -2.35 11.59 19.87
N ARG A 289 -2.31 11.17 18.61
CA ARG A 289 -2.64 12.03 17.45
C ARG A 289 -4.13 12.07 17.15
N GLY A 290 -4.87 11.00 17.44
CA GLY A 290 -6.33 10.94 17.26
C GLY A 290 -7.09 11.91 18.19
N ASN A 291 -6.59 12.17 19.39
CA ASN A 291 -7.21 13.12 20.32
C ASN A 291 -6.92 14.60 19.99
N ALA A 292 -5.87 14.88 19.22
CA ALA A 292 -5.57 16.27 18.80
C ALA A 292 -6.50 16.78 17.69
N ALA A 293 -7.17 15.87 16.95
CA ALA A 293 -8.09 16.23 15.86
C ALA A 293 -9.55 16.40 16.33
N SER A 294 -9.87 16.08 17.60
CA SER A 294 -11.24 16.17 18.17
C SER A 294 -11.47 17.37 19.06
N GLU A 295 -10.48 18.24 19.30
CA GLU A 295 -10.73 19.52 19.95
C GLU A 295 -11.16 20.56 18.89
N PRO A 296 -12.38 21.11 18.97
CA PRO A 296 -12.75 22.25 18.12
C PRO A 296 -11.83 23.41 18.52
N GLY A 297 -10.96 23.81 17.60
CA GLY A 297 -10.14 24.99 17.78
C GLY A 297 -10.99 26.20 18.16
N PRO A 298 -10.49 27.13 18.98
CA PRO A 298 -11.24 28.30 19.42
C PRO A 298 -11.72 29.06 18.19
N SER A 299 -13.02 29.27 18.07
CA SER A 299 -13.68 30.01 17.01
C SER A 299 -13.08 31.43 16.93
N GLY A 300 -12.06 31.59 16.10
CA GLY A 300 -11.51 32.89 15.75
C GLY A 300 -12.55 33.66 14.95
N ALA A 301 -13.17 34.64 15.55
CA ALA A 301 -14.07 35.59 14.92
C ALA A 301 -13.34 36.23 13.73
N ARG A 302 -13.66 35.81 12.51
CA ARG A 302 -13.23 36.51 11.29
C ARG A 302 -14.03 37.80 11.19
N GLY A 303 -13.33 38.92 11.42
CA GLY A 303 -13.87 40.24 11.28
C GLY A 303 -14.41 40.45 9.86
N ARG A 304 -15.64 40.91 9.81
CA ARG A 304 -16.30 41.40 8.58
C ARG A 304 -15.50 42.60 8.04
N LEU A 305 -14.83 42.39 6.93
CA LEU A 305 -14.32 43.50 6.12
C LEU A 305 -15.53 44.21 5.49
N ARG A 306 -15.73 45.50 5.86
CA ARG A 306 -16.67 46.42 5.25
C ARG A 306 -16.38 46.59 3.78
N LYS A 307 -17.40 46.40 2.94
CA LYS A 307 -17.40 46.91 1.54
C LYS A 307 -17.53 48.41 1.62
N GLU A 308 -16.45 49.12 1.28
CA GLU A 308 -16.54 50.54 0.97
C GLU A 308 -16.89 50.73 -0.51
N ASN A 309 -17.86 51.61 -0.72
CA ASN A 309 -18.36 52.08 -1.99
C ASN A 309 -17.26 52.73 -2.82
N VAL A 310 -17.16 52.36 -4.09
CA VAL A 310 -16.52 53.23 -5.09
C VAL A 310 -17.58 53.81 -5.99
N ALA A 311 -17.66 55.13 -5.90
CA ALA A 311 -18.57 56.00 -6.64
C ALA A 311 -18.30 55.97 -8.14
N ARG A 312 -19.37 56.05 -8.93
CA ARG A 312 -19.36 56.39 -10.35
C ARG A 312 -18.94 57.85 -10.51
N VAL A 313 -18.04 58.09 -11.47
CA VAL A 313 -17.92 59.41 -12.14
C VAL A 313 -17.87 59.17 -13.63
N SER A 314 -18.83 59.75 -14.31
CA SER A 314 -19.04 60.15 -15.72
C SER A 314 -18.13 59.53 -16.78
#